data_35b1d510cdef742f98ed3f1e910d81f8
#
_entry.id   35b1d510cdef742f98ed3f1e910d81f8
#
_cell.length_a   1.000
_cell.length_b   1.000
_cell.length_c   1.000
_cell.angle_alpha   90.00
_cell.angle_beta   90.00
_cell.angle_gamma   90.00
#
_symmetry.space_group_name_H-M   'P 1'
#
loop_
_entity.id
_entity.type
_entity.pdbx_description
1 polymer ?
#
loop_
_entity_poly.entity_id
_entity_poly.type
_entity_poly.pdbx_seq_one_letter_code
_entity_poly.pdbx_strand_id
1 'polypeptide(L)'
;MAVACQDAGTVGSSNTETTLVSTDKPTPTRAPAKTPTPTPTQAPDLPGVLPHEALVTHIYTADPSAHVFEGKLFIYGSHDQDERFPSDNDGGSYRMIDYHVLSIESFDVDPVDHGLAFSVDDIPWAEQQLWAPDCAYKDGTYYFYFPAKDSEGIFYIGVATSDRPEGPFVPEESYIPGSHSMDPCVFIDDDGQAYMVFGGIWGGQLEKWQTGEYVATASAPGGTTPALGPKVAKMNDDMLSFENNPEEIQILSENGEPITAGDEMRRFFEGAWLHKYNDTYYLSYSTGTTHYLVYATSDSPTGPFTYRGKILDPVKGWTTHHSIVEFEGEWYLFYHDAKISGYDAQRNIKYAPLYYNDDGTIQEVLLP
;
A
#
# COMPACT_ATOMS: atom_id res chain seq x y z
N MET A 1 34.13 -30.10 38.09
CA MET A 1 35.20 -29.44 38.82
C MET A 1 34.74 -27.99 38.96
N ALA A 2 33.98 -27.55 39.99
CA ALA A 2 34.39 -27.33 41.41
C ALA A 2 35.61 -26.36 41.46
N VAL A 3 35.60 -25.20 42.07
CA VAL A 3 35.43 -24.76 43.44
C VAL A 3 35.64 -23.24 43.40
N ALA A 4 34.88 -22.30 43.85
CA ALA A 4 34.43 -21.87 45.19
C ALA A 4 35.48 -21.12 46.04
N CYS A 5 34.94 -20.13 46.77
CA CYS A 5 35.29 -19.57 48.08
C CYS A 5 36.05 -18.25 48.08
N GLN A 6 35.45 -17.19 48.64
CA GLN A 6 35.38 -16.73 50.06
C GLN A 6 36.67 -16.01 50.48
N ASP A 7 36.77 -14.90 51.21
CA ASP A 7 36.15 -14.42 52.45
C ASP A 7 36.52 -12.93 52.69
N ALA A 8 35.71 -12.12 53.21
CA ALA A 8 35.49 -11.53 54.52
C ALA A 8 36.68 -10.86 55.23
N GLY A 9 36.47 -9.66 55.74
CA GLY A 9 37.39 -8.99 56.63
C GLY A 9 36.88 -7.66 57.19
N THR A 10 36.39 -7.72 58.31
CA THR A 10 35.83 -6.87 59.39
C THR A 10 36.65 -5.71 59.92
N VAL A 11 35.92 -4.65 60.40
CA VAL A 11 36.02 -3.90 61.69
C VAL A 11 37.09 -2.80 61.86
N GLY A 12 36.60 -1.61 62.30
CA GLY A 12 37.40 -0.56 62.92
C GLY A 12 36.56 0.67 63.28
N SER A 13 35.99 0.62 64.48
CA SER A 13 35.31 1.74 65.17
C SER A 13 36.35 2.68 65.82
N SER A 14 36.11 4.01 65.75
CA SER A 14 36.57 4.93 66.79
C SER A 14 35.66 6.16 66.85
N ASN A 15 35.06 6.32 68.03
CA ASN A 15 34.41 7.52 68.53
C ASN A 15 35.39 8.68 68.73
N THR A 16 35.00 9.89 68.45
CA THR A 16 35.40 11.07 69.24
C THR A 16 34.27 12.13 69.22
N GLU A 17 34.06 12.62 70.41
CA GLU A 17 33.00 13.57 70.85
C GLU A 17 33.19 15.03 70.35
N THR A 18 32.11 15.70 70.24
CA THR A 18 31.73 17.02 70.76
C THR A 18 32.35 18.28 70.17
N THR A 19 31.49 19.11 69.58
CA THR A 19 31.21 20.49 70.10
C THR A 19 30.04 21.09 69.42
N LEU A 20 29.00 21.46 70.17
CA LEU A 20 27.85 22.26 69.78
C LEU A 20 28.26 23.72 69.52
N VAL A 21 28.08 24.20 68.27
CA VAL A 21 28.07 25.64 67.99
C VAL A 21 26.71 25.94 67.35
N SER A 22 25.92 26.71 68.11
CA SER A 22 24.69 27.31 67.64
C SER A 22 24.98 28.37 66.58
N THR A 23 24.43 28.18 65.40
CA THR A 23 24.35 29.26 64.41
C THR A 23 22.95 29.37 63.87
N ASP A 24 22.46 30.57 63.96
CA ASP A 24 21.14 31.03 63.54
C ASP A 24 20.79 30.57 62.11
N LYS A 25 19.58 30.01 61.97
CA LYS A 25 18.99 29.56 60.70
C LYS A 25 18.49 30.77 59.94
N PRO A 26 18.97 31.05 58.74
CA PRO A 26 18.37 32.12 57.93
C PRO A 26 16.98 31.72 57.48
N THR A 27 16.05 32.67 57.55
CA THR A 27 14.67 32.57 57.04
C THR A 27 14.66 32.29 55.56
N PRO A 28 13.90 31.29 55.04
CA PRO A 28 13.84 31.00 53.61
C PRO A 28 13.15 32.14 52.86
N THR A 29 13.88 32.77 51.96
CA THR A 29 13.34 33.71 51.01
C THR A 29 12.42 32.94 50.01
N ARG A 30 11.13 33.32 49.95
CA ARG A 30 10.14 32.73 49.06
C ARG A 30 10.59 32.98 47.61
N ALA A 31 10.85 31.91 46.86
CA ALA A 31 11.12 31.97 45.42
C ALA A 31 9.90 32.61 44.66
N PRO A 32 10.13 33.42 43.63
CA PRO A 32 9.04 33.98 42.85
C PRO A 32 8.23 32.86 42.20
N ALA A 33 6.90 33.00 42.26
CA ALA A 33 5.96 32.08 41.64
C ALA A 33 6.26 32.01 40.11
N LYS A 34 6.48 30.81 39.57
CA LYS A 34 6.60 30.61 38.13
C LYS A 34 5.28 31.03 37.49
N THR A 35 5.35 31.97 36.56
CA THR A 35 4.24 32.33 35.67
C THR A 35 3.83 31.05 34.91
N PRO A 36 2.56 30.66 34.89
CA PRO A 36 2.12 29.50 34.12
C PRO A 36 2.47 29.74 32.66
N THR A 37 3.20 28.77 32.06
CA THR A 37 3.43 28.72 30.60
C THR A 37 2.04 28.56 29.98
N PRO A 38 1.67 29.38 28.99
CA PRO A 38 0.41 29.19 28.28
C PRO A 38 0.39 27.80 27.68
N THR A 39 -0.65 27.03 27.98
CA THR A 39 -0.97 25.77 27.29
C THR A 39 -1.10 26.11 25.81
N PRO A 40 -0.43 25.39 24.89
CA PRO A 40 -0.64 25.61 23.47
C PRO A 40 -2.15 25.43 23.19
N THR A 41 -2.78 26.48 22.72
CA THR A 41 -4.14 26.42 22.20
C THR A 41 -4.08 25.50 21.00
N GLN A 42 -4.71 24.34 21.06
CA GLN A 42 -4.88 23.47 19.91
C GLN A 42 -5.57 24.31 18.81
N ALA A 43 -4.98 24.35 17.63
CA ALA A 43 -5.62 24.96 16.48
C ALA A 43 -7.00 24.30 16.30
N PRO A 44 -8.05 25.03 15.91
CA PRO A 44 -9.32 24.40 15.59
C PRO A 44 -9.08 23.32 14.53
N ASP A 45 -9.58 22.10 14.77
CA ASP A 45 -9.61 21.05 13.77
C ASP A 45 -10.40 21.61 12.58
N LEU A 46 -9.70 21.91 11.50
CA LEU A 46 -10.34 22.27 10.24
C LEU A 46 -10.90 20.97 9.65
N PRO A 47 -12.14 21.00 9.13
CA PRO A 47 -12.67 19.84 8.42
C PRO A 47 -11.82 19.54 7.19
N GLY A 48 -11.77 18.26 6.77
CA GLY A 48 -11.05 17.83 5.61
C GLY A 48 -9.69 17.17 5.89
N VAL A 49 -9.03 16.73 4.85
CA VAL A 49 -7.73 16.05 4.92
C VAL A 49 -6.68 16.84 4.15
N LEU A 50 -5.55 17.11 4.79
CA LEU A 50 -4.42 17.75 4.15
C LEU A 50 -3.55 16.72 3.39
N PRO A 51 -2.85 17.14 2.32
CA PRO A 51 -1.88 16.29 1.65
C PRO A 51 -0.88 15.68 2.64
N HIS A 52 -0.54 14.40 2.43
CA HIS A 52 0.36 13.60 3.26
C HIS A 52 -0.15 13.26 4.68
N GLU A 53 -1.38 13.60 5.00
CA GLU A 53 -2.05 13.14 6.22
C GLU A 53 -2.90 11.90 5.95
N ALA A 54 -3.15 11.09 6.99
CA ALA A 54 -3.97 9.89 6.87
C ALA A 54 -5.43 10.27 6.60
N LEU A 55 -6.06 9.61 5.63
CA LEU A 55 -7.47 9.84 5.31
C LEU A 55 -8.36 9.54 6.53
N VAL A 56 -8.08 8.43 7.20
CA VAL A 56 -8.73 8.02 8.46
C VAL A 56 -7.68 7.45 9.42
N THR A 57 -7.97 7.52 10.72
CA THR A 57 -7.06 7.04 11.78
C THR A 57 -7.71 6.09 12.77
N HIS A 58 -9.01 5.81 12.62
CA HIS A 58 -9.76 4.90 13.49
C HIS A 58 -9.60 3.43 13.07
N ILE A 59 -9.16 3.19 11.85
CA ILE A 59 -8.76 1.89 11.29
C ILE A 59 -7.43 2.05 10.56
N TYR A 60 -6.73 0.94 10.33
CA TYR A 60 -5.56 0.89 9.47
C TYR A 60 -5.97 0.48 8.06
N THR A 61 -5.60 1.29 7.06
CA THR A 61 -5.95 1.06 5.65
C THR A 61 -4.73 1.21 4.77
N ALA A 62 -4.65 0.41 3.71
CA ALA A 62 -3.50 0.40 2.83
C ALA A 62 -3.89 0.14 1.37
N ASP A 63 -2.89 0.10 0.50
CA ASP A 63 -2.99 -0.33 -0.89
C ASP A 63 -4.12 0.36 -1.65
N PRO A 64 -4.13 1.72 -1.69
CA PRO A 64 -5.26 2.49 -2.18
C PRO A 64 -5.50 2.31 -3.67
N SER A 65 -6.73 1.96 -4.03
CA SER A 65 -7.27 2.08 -5.37
C SER A 65 -8.34 3.17 -5.37
N ALA A 66 -8.02 4.34 -5.94
CA ALA A 66 -8.86 5.52 -5.93
C ALA A 66 -9.50 5.74 -7.31
N HIS A 67 -10.82 5.89 -7.32
CA HIS A 67 -11.62 6.14 -8.52
C HIS A 67 -12.63 7.24 -8.31
N VAL A 68 -13.01 7.94 -9.38
CA VAL A 68 -14.09 8.91 -9.34
C VAL A 68 -15.37 8.25 -9.87
N PHE A 69 -16.31 8.03 -8.97
CA PHE A 69 -17.66 7.56 -9.30
C PHE A 69 -18.68 8.57 -8.80
N GLU A 70 -19.70 8.84 -9.60
CA GLU A 70 -20.80 9.74 -9.24
C GLU A 70 -20.34 11.14 -8.78
N GLY A 71 -19.16 11.59 -9.28
CA GLY A 71 -18.59 12.91 -8.94
C GLY A 71 -17.88 12.96 -7.59
N LYS A 72 -17.64 11.83 -6.94
CA LYS A 72 -16.88 11.68 -5.68
C LYS A 72 -15.71 10.74 -5.86
N LEU A 73 -14.67 10.90 -5.05
CA LEU A 73 -13.61 9.90 -4.90
C LEU A 73 -14.11 8.75 -4.03
N PHE A 74 -13.93 7.53 -4.51
CA PHE A 74 -14.04 6.31 -3.73
C PHE A 74 -12.68 5.65 -3.66
N ILE A 75 -12.26 5.24 -2.47
CA ILE A 75 -10.98 4.62 -2.23
C ILE A 75 -11.23 3.21 -1.67
N TYR A 76 -10.82 2.23 -2.44
CA TYR A 76 -10.86 0.81 -2.12
C TYR A 76 -9.48 0.41 -1.65
N GLY A 77 -9.37 -0.06 -0.42
CA GLY A 77 -8.08 -0.38 0.18
C GLY A 77 -8.12 -1.65 1.01
N SER A 78 -6.96 -2.22 1.25
CA SER A 78 -6.80 -3.28 2.24
C SER A 78 -7.09 -2.75 3.64
N HIS A 79 -7.70 -3.58 4.49
CA HIS A 79 -7.90 -3.28 5.90
C HIS A 79 -6.87 -4.05 6.74
N ASP A 80 -5.82 -3.36 7.18
CA ASP A 80 -4.80 -3.95 8.03
C ASP A 80 -5.36 -4.23 9.43
N GLN A 81 -5.00 -5.39 9.99
CA GLN A 81 -5.52 -5.83 11.28
C GLN A 81 -4.89 -5.08 12.46
N ASP A 82 -5.64 -4.85 13.52
CA ASP A 82 -5.13 -4.31 14.79
C ASP A 82 -4.14 -5.26 15.47
N GLU A 83 -4.31 -6.56 15.26
CA GLU A 83 -3.40 -7.59 15.78
C GLU A 83 -2.12 -7.68 14.94
N ARG A 84 -0.97 -7.85 15.62
CA ARG A 84 0.34 -7.96 14.98
C ARG A 84 0.75 -9.41 14.81
N PHE A 85 1.10 -9.78 13.61
CA PHE A 85 1.53 -11.14 13.24
C PHE A 85 3.03 -11.17 12.89
N PRO A 86 3.72 -12.31 13.11
CA PRO A 86 5.10 -12.45 12.68
C PRO A 86 5.27 -12.23 11.19
N SER A 87 6.32 -11.51 10.81
CA SER A 87 6.68 -11.31 9.41
C SER A 87 7.41 -12.55 8.88
N ASP A 88 7.14 -12.90 7.63
CA ASP A 88 7.85 -13.90 6.84
C ASP A 88 7.93 -13.46 5.37
N ASN A 89 8.56 -14.28 4.51
CA ASN A 89 8.70 -13.97 3.08
C ASN A 89 7.43 -14.25 2.25
N ASP A 90 6.41 -14.86 2.87
CA ASP A 90 5.13 -15.17 2.23
C ASP A 90 4.02 -14.19 2.64
N GLY A 91 4.39 -13.07 3.29
CA GLY A 91 3.47 -12.02 3.71
C GLY A 91 2.64 -12.37 4.94
N GLY A 92 3.13 -13.24 5.83
CA GLY A 92 2.40 -13.71 7.01
C GLY A 92 2.01 -12.66 8.03
N SER A 93 2.63 -11.46 7.99
CA SER A 93 2.22 -10.31 8.79
C SER A 93 1.01 -9.54 8.23
N TYR A 94 0.69 -9.73 6.94
CA TYR A 94 -0.40 -9.04 6.24
C TYR A 94 -1.64 -9.94 6.17
N ARG A 95 -2.31 -10.13 7.32
CA ARG A 95 -3.47 -11.03 7.45
C ARG A 95 -4.79 -10.29 7.36
N MET A 96 -4.98 -9.54 6.26
CA MET A 96 -6.23 -8.86 6.00
C MET A 96 -7.35 -9.88 5.75
N ILE A 97 -8.52 -9.65 6.32
CA ILE A 97 -9.68 -10.56 6.27
C ILE A 97 -10.95 -9.89 5.74
N ASP A 98 -10.91 -8.60 5.51
CA ASP A 98 -12.05 -7.82 5.03
C ASP A 98 -11.60 -6.55 4.29
N TYR A 99 -12.56 -5.85 3.70
CA TYR A 99 -12.36 -4.57 3.05
C TYR A 99 -13.31 -3.51 3.58
N HIS A 100 -12.81 -2.28 3.66
CA HIS A 100 -13.60 -1.08 3.85
C HIS A 100 -13.54 -0.21 2.59
N VAL A 101 -14.61 0.55 2.34
CA VAL A 101 -14.62 1.57 1.30
C VAL A 101 -14.65 2.94 1.94
N LEU A 102 -13.73 3.80 1.54
CA LEU A 102 -13.73 5.21 1.93
C LEU A 102 -14.25 6.05 0.78
N SER A 103 -14.86 7.20 1.09
CA SER A 103 -15.17 8.20 0.07
C SER A 103 -14.83 9.61 0.50
N ILE A 104 -14.53 10.45 -0.49
CA ILE A 104 -14.22 11.87 -0.33
C ILE A 104 -15.10 12.65 -1.32
N GLU A 105 -15.93 13.56 -0.81
CA GLU A 105 -16.73 14.46 -1.63
C GLU A 105 -15.89 15.66 -2.14
N SER A 106 -15.05 16.19 -1.28
CA SER A 106 -13.98 17.14 -1.58
C SER A 106 -12.93 17.07 -0.46
N PHE A 107 -11.71 17.57 -0.70
CA PHE A 107 -10.66 17.56 0.33
C PHE A 107 -10.90 18.55 1.49
N ASP A 108 -11.92 19.39 1.39
CA ASP A 108 -12.34 20.30 2.47
C ASP A 108 -13.31 19.68 3.48
N VAL A 109 -13.74 18.44 3.27
CA VAL A 109 -14.61 17.68 4.19
C VAL A 109 -13.96 16.37 4.60
N ASP A 110 -14.32 15.90 5.79
CA ASP A 110 -13.78 14.66 6.30
C ASP A 110 -14.18 13.46 5.41
N PRO A 111 -13.27 12.50 5.17
CA PRO A 111 -13.59 11.26 4.49
C PRO A 111 -14.66 10.47 5.23
N VAL A 112 -15.49 9.77 4.48
CA VAL A 112 -16.51 8.86 5.02
C VAL A 112 -15.98 7.43 4.92
N ASP A 113 -15.94 6.72 6.05
CA ASP A 113 -15.77 5.27 6.08
C ASP A 113 -17.17 4.63 6.00
N HIS A 114 -17.43 3.90 4.93
CA HIS A 114 -18.71 3.19 4.70
C HIS A 114 -18.79 1.85 5.44
N GLY A 115 -17.71 1.47 6.14
CA GLY A 115 -17.62 0.22 6.88
C GLY A 115 -17.32 -0.97 6.01
N LEU A 116 -17.69 -2.15 6.51
CA LEU A 116 -17.42 -3.43 5.87
C LEU A 116 -18.08 -3.54 4.49
N ALA A 117 -17.26 -3.74 3.46
CA ALA A 117 -17.73 -4.03 2.10
C ALA A 117 -18.08 -5.51 1.94
N PHE A 118 -17.19 -6.39 2.34
CA PHE A 118 -17.32 -7.85 2.48
C PHE A 118 -16.08 -8.42 3.20
N SER A 119 -16.15 -9.68 3.63
CA SER A 119 -15.08 -10.37 4.35
C SER A 119 -14.68 -11.68 3.67
N VAL A 120 -13.59 -12.29 4.12
CA VAL A 120 -13.14 -13.59 3.62
C VAL A 120 -14.18 -14.69 3.86
N ASP A 121 -14.99 -14.58 4.91
CA ASP A 121 -16.06 -15.52 5.23
C ASP A 121 -17.21 -15.49 4.19
N ASP A 122 -17.31 -14.43 3.41
CA ASP A 122 -18.31 -14.28 2.34
C ASP A 122 -17.84 -14.91 1.00
N ILE A 123 -16.57 -15.37 0.90
CA ILE A 123 -15.94 -15.83 -0.34
C ILE A 123 -15.80 -17.36 -0.33
N PRO A 124 -16.57 -18.10 -1.14
CA PRO A 124 -16.62 -19.55 -1.06
C PRO A 124 -15.31 -20.30 -1.29
N TRP A 125 -14.37 -19.69 -2.03
CA TRP A 125 -13.12 -20.31 -2.44
C TRP A 125 -11.88 -19.79 -1.67
N ALA A 126 -11.99 -18.65 -0.97
CA ALA A 126 -10.87 -18.01 -0.28
C ALA A 126 -10.77 -18.44 1.19
N GLU A 127 -9.55 -18.50 1.70
CA GLU A 127 -9.24 -18.84 3.08
C GLU A 127 -8.60 -17.70 3.85
N GLN A 128 -7.85 -16.81 3.17
CA GLN A 128 -7.06 -15.77 3.84
C GLN A 128 -6.47 -14.71 2.90
N GLN A 129 -5.98 -13.64 3.50
CA GLN A 129 -5.15 -12.60 2.87
C GLN A 129 -5.86 -11.88 1.72
N LEU A 130 -6.87 -11.09 2.08
CA LEU A 130 -7.53 -10.14 1.19
C LEU A 130 -6.62 -8.92 0.99
N TRP A 131 -5.70 -9.00 0.00
CA TRP A 131 -4.69 -7.95 -0.24
C TRP A 131 -5.19 -6.85 -1.18
N ALA A 132 -4.27 -6.08 -1.77
CA ALA A 132 -4.55 -4.88 -2.55
C ALA A 132 -5.69 -5.07 -3.56
N PRO A 133 -6.82 -4.37 -3.42
CA PRO A 133 -7.97 -4.49 -4.30
C PRO A 133 -7.96 -3.43 -5.41
N ASP A 134 -8.90 -3.56 -6.33
CA ASP A 134 -9.30 -2.52 -7.27
C ASP A 134 -10.81 -2.50 -7.49
N CYS A 135 -11.35 -1.44 -8.08
CA CYS A 135 -12.76 -1.34 -8.44
C CYS A 135 -12.96 -0.68 -9.81
N ALA A 136 -13.84 -1.25 -10.62
CA ALA A 136 -14.24 -0.67 -11.89
C ALA A 136 -15.76 -0.54 -11.96
N TYR A 137 -16.24 0.37 -12.81
CA TYR A 137 -17.66 0.55 -13.09
C TYR A 137 -17.96 0.31 -14.57
N LYS A 138 -18.95 -0.53 -14.86
CA LYS A 138 -19.44 -0.73 -16.21
C LYS A 138 -20.95 -1.03 -16.20
N ASP A 139 -21.70 -0.36 -17.05
CA ASP A 139 -23.12 -0.63 -17.34
C ASP A 139 -24.04 -0.74 -16.11
N GLY A 140 -23.80 0.11 -15.08
CA GLY A 140 -24.62 0.15 -13.87
C GLY A 140 -24.16 -0.76 -12.75
N THR A 141 -23.05 -1.46 -12.93
CA THR A 141 -22.47 -2.38 -11.93
C THR A 141 -21.07 -1.95 -11.54
N TYR A 142 -20.76 -2.00 -10.25
CA TYR A 142 -19.45 -1.84 -9.68
C TYR A 142 -18.84 -3.22 -9.45
N TYR A 143 -17.61 -3.41 -9.92
CA TYR A 143 -16.85 -4.67 -9.86
C TYR A 143 -15.66 -4.45 -8.95
N PHE A 144 -15.67 -5.06 -7.78
CA PHE A 144 -14.59 -5.01 -6.80
C PHE A 144 -13.69 -6.23 -7.01
N TYR A 145 -12.47 -6.02 -7.52
CA TYR A 145 -11.48 -7.07 -7.75
C TYR A 145 -10.59 -7.19 -6.54
N PHE A 146 -10.31 -8.42 -6.13
CA PHE A 146 -9.52 -8.67 -4.93
C PHE A 146 -8.68 -9.93 -5.06
N PRO A 147 -7.41 -9.94 -4.63
CA PRO A 147 -6.65 -11.16 -4.50
C PRO A 147 -6.96 -11.82 -3.16
N ALA A 148 -7.02 -13.15 -3.17
CA ALA A 148 -7.13 -13.95 -1.97
C ALA A 148 -6.41 -15.28 -2.15
N LYS A 149 -5.91 -15.87 -1.06
CA LYS A 149 -5.37 -17.24 -1.09
C LYS A 149 -6.46 -18.26 -0.86
N ASP A 150 -6.41 -19.32 -1.66
CA ASP A 150 -7.23 -20.50 -1.48
C ASP A 150 -6.72 -21.41 -0.33
N SER A 151 -7.33 -22.58 -0.14
CA SER A 151 -6.95 -23.55 0.88
C SER A 151 -5.55 -24.18 0.68
N GLU A 152 -4.95 -24.05 -0.50
CA GLU A 152 -3.59 -24.49 -0.80
C GLU A 152 -2.57 -23.35 -0.62
N GLY A 153 -3.02 -22.15 -0.26
CA GLY A 153 -2.20 -20.97 -0.06
C GLY A 153 -1.76 -20.33 -1.38
N ILE A 154 -2.52 -20.51 -2.46
CA ILE A 154 -2.24 -19.98 -3.79
C ILE A 154 -3.15 -18.77 -4.02
N PHE A 155 -2.56 -17.66 -4.46
CA PHE A 155 -3.31 -16.46 -4.81
C PHE A 155 -4.03 -16.58 -6.14
N TYR A 156 -5.31 -16.19 -6.13
CA TYR A 156 -6.15 -15.93 -7.29
C TYR A 156 -6.86 -14.59 -7.12
N ILE A 157 -7.38 -14.04 -8.21
CA ILE A 157 -8.15 -12.79 -8.21
C ILE A 157 -9.63 -13.13 -8.33
N GLY A 158 -10.40 -12.70 -7.34
CA GLY A 158 -11.86 -12.77 -7.32
C GLY A 158 -12.51 -11.46 -7.73
N VAL A 159 -13.83 -11.51 -7.89
CA VAL A 159 -14.68 -10.34 -8.15
C VAL A 159 -15.84 -10.37 -7.18
N ALA A 160 -16.23 -9.20 -6.68
CA ALA A 160 -17.49 -8.98 -5.99
C ALA A 160 -18.24 -7.85 -6.69
N THR A 161 -19.56 -7.91 -6.72
CA THR A 161 -20.39 -6.95 -7.46
C THR A 161 -21.34 -6.18 -6.56
N SER A 162 -21.65 -4.93 -6.95
CA SER A 162 -22.62 -4.06 -6.29
C SER A 162 -23.31 -3.14 -7.29
N ASP A 163 -24.50 -2.64 -6.94
CA ASP A 163 -25.18 -1.55 -7.64
C ASP A 163 -24.82 -0.15 -7.11
N ARG A 164 -23.92 -0.09 -6.10
CA ARG A 164 -23.43 1.15 -5.48
C ARG A 164 -21.92 1.12 -5.26
N PRO A 165 -21.23 2.26 -5.41
CA PRO A 165 -19.78 2.30 -5.28
C PRO A 165 -19.28 1.98 -3.85
N GLU A 166 -20.07 2.27 -2.82
CA GLU A 166 -19.73 1.95 -1.43
C GLU A 166 -20.09 0.53 -1.02
N GLY A 167 -20.78 -0.22 -1.86
CA GLY A 167 -21.28 -1.55 -1.54
C GLY A 167 -22.65 -1.57 -0.83
N PRO A 168 -23.05 -2.66 -0.15
CA PRO A 168 -22.25 -3.87 0.05
C PRO A 168 -21.98 -4.61 -1.26
N PHE A 169 -20.83 -5.27 -1.32
CA PHE A 169 -20.45 -6.09 -2.47
C PHE A 169 -20.75 -7.57 -2.22
N VAL A 170 -21.13 -8.29 -3.26
CA VAL A 170 -21.41 -9.71 -3.20
C VAL A 170 -20.34 -10.46 -4.01
N PRO A 171 -19.44 -11.23 -3.37
CA PRO A 171 -18.42 -12.01 -4.07
C PRO A 171 -19.02 -13.09 -4.97
N GLU A 172 -18.36 -13.30 -6.13
CA GLU A 172 -18.67 -14.42 -7.02
C GLU A 172 -18.26 -15.77 -6.39
N GLU A 173 -18.92 -16.86 -6.83
CA GLU A 173 -18.68 -18.21 -6.29
C GLU A 173 -17.27 -18.74 -6.57
N SER A 174 -16.56 -18.18 -7.55
CA SER A 174 -15.22 -18.58 -7.96
C SER A 174 -14.35 -17.38 -8.33
N TYR A 175 -13.04 -17.59 -8.31
CA TYR A 175 -12.08 -16.60 -8.85
C TYR A 175 -12.15 -16.54 -10.39
N ILE A 176 -11.59 -15.48 -10.98
CA ILE A 176 -11.49 -15.29 -12.43
C ILE A 176 -10.62 -16.41 -13.02
N PRO A 177 -11.15 -17.24 -13.95
CA PRO A 177 -10.37 -18.31 -14.57
C PRO A 177 -9.11 -17.77 -15.27
N GLY A 178 -7.94 -18.36 -14.96
CA GLY A 178 -6.64 -17.94 -15.49
C GLY A 178 -5.98 -16.78 -14.73
N SER A 179 -6.65 -16.20 -13.73
CA SER A 179 -6.01 -15.26 -12.81
C SER A 179 -5.04 -15.97 -11.88
N HIS A 180 -4.06 -15.24 -11.40
CA HIS A 180 -3.07 -15.70 -10.43
C HIS A 180 -2.36 -14.49 -9.81
N SER A 181 -1.59 -14.70 -8.73
CA SER A 181 -0.88 -13.60 -8.07
C SER A 181 -1.83 -12.57 -7.44
N MET A 182 -1.45 -11.30 -7.40
CA MET A 182 -2.11 -10.25 -6.61
C MET A 182 -2.13 -8.90 -7.31
N ASP A 183 -2.59 -7.88 -6.61
CA ASP A 183 -2.58 -6.47 -7.00
C ASP A 183 -3.26 -6.21 -8.35
N PRO A 184 -4.54 -6.58 -8.51
CA PRO A 184 -5.27 -6.23 -9.72
C PRO A 184 -5.42 -4.70 -9.84
N CYS A 185 -5.30 -4.21 -11.08
CA CYS A 185 -5.68 -2.87 -11.50
C CYS A 185 -6.49 -3.00 -12.80
N VAL A 186 -7.72 -2.54 -12.81
CA VAL A 186 -8.60 -2.60 -13.99
C VAL A 186 -8.74 -1.22 -14.61
N PHE A 187 -8.18 -1.09 -15.78
CA PHE A 187 -8.26 0.11 -16.60
C PHE A 187 -9.29 -0.07 -17.74
N ILE A 188 -10.25 0.85 -17.86
CA ILE A 188 -11.20 0.89 -18.98
C ILE A 188 -10.76 1.99 -19.92
N ASP A 189 -10.41 1.62 -21.15
CA ASP A 189 -9.94 2.55 -22.18
C ASP A 189 -11.11 3.32 -22.82
N ASP A 190 -10.80 4.36 -23.59
CA ASP A 190 -11.77 5.26 -24.23
C ASP A 190 -12.72 4.54 -25.19
N ASP A 191 -12.34 3.38 -25.74
CA ASP A 191 -13.16 2.53 -26.57
C ASP A 191 -14.09 1.59 -25.79
N GLY A 192 -14.01 1.61 -24.46
CA GLY A 192 -14.79 0.77 -23.54
C GLY A 192 -14.16 -0.60 -23.26
N GLN A 193 -13.00 -0.92 -23.86
CA GLN A 193 -12.30 -2.16 -23.56
C GLN A 193 -11.65 -2.07 -22.17
N ALA A 194 -11.94 -3.03 -21.30
CA ALA A 194 -11.29 -3.17 -20.01
C ALA A 194 -10.06 -4.06 -20.09
N TYR A 195 -9.02 -3.67 -19.38
CA TYR A 195 -7.77 -4.40 -19.21
C TYR A 195 -7.50 -4.58 -17.72
N MET A 196 -7.15 -5.79 -17.29
CA MET A 196 -6.64 -6.03 -15.95
C MET A 196 -5.13 -6.18 -15.99
N VAL A 197 -4.42 -5.35 -15.24
CA VAL A 197 -2.98 -5.49 -14.96
C VAL A 197 -2.83 -6.02 -13.54
N PHE A 198 -1.96 -7.01 -13.33
CA PHE A 198 -1.81 -7.63 -12.01
C PHE A 198 -0.46 -8.32 -11.83
N GLY A 199 -0.10 -8.61 -10.59
CA GLY A 199 1.05 -9.41 -10.24
C GLY A 199 1.93 -8.79 -9.18
N GLY A 200 2.61 -9.63 -8.41
CA GLY A 200 3.63 -9.27 -7.45
C GLY A 200 4.55 -10.45 -7.17
N ILE A 201 5.82 -10.15 -6.91
CA ILE A 201 6.87 -11.15 -6.71
C ILE A 201 6.93 -11.56 -5.22
N TRP A 202 7.49 -12.71 -4.90
CA TRP A 202 7.60 -13.32 -3.57
C TRP A 202 6.23 -13.62 -2.94
N GLY A 203 5.82 -12.85 -1.92
CA GLY A 203 4.53 -13.03 -1.29
C GLY A 203 3.36 -13.07 -2.28
N GLY A 204 3.47 -12.33 -3.38
CA GLY A 204 2.50 -12.31 -4.47
C GLY A 204 2.60 -13.47 -5.47
N GLN A 205 3.64 -14.30 -5.38
CA GLN A 205 3.77 -15.58 -6.09
C GLN A 205 3.91 -15.49 -7.62
N LEU A 206 4.11 -14.30 -8.21
CA LEU A 206 4.16 -14.14 -9.67
C LEU A 206 5.26 -15.01 -10.32
N GLU A 207 6.40 -15.16 -9.66
CA GLU A 207 7.51 -16.00 -10.14
C GLU A 207 7.15 -17.48 -10.19
N LYS A 208 6.14 -17.91 -9.45
CA LYS A 208 5.67 -19.29 -9.43
C LYS A 208 4.81 -19.66 -10.64
N TRP A 209 4.40 -18.65 -11.43
CA TRP A 209 3.52 -18.78 -12.58
C TRP A 209 4.21 -18.55 -13.94
N GLN A 210 5.55 -18.49 -13.98
CA GLN A 210 6.32 -18.22 -15.21
C GLN A 210 6.06 -19.19 -16.37
N THR A 211 5.63 -20.42 -16.08
CA THR A 211 5.32 -21.45 -17.08
C THR A 211 3.85 -21.50 -17.49
N GLY A 212 3.01 -20.66 -16.87
CA GLY A 212 1.54 -20.74 -17.00
C GLY A 212 0.87 -21.74 -16.07
N GLU A 213 1.67 -22.49 -15.29
CA GLU A 213 1.23 -23.40 -14.23
C GLU A 213 1.95 -23.04 -12.93
N TYR A 214 1.29 -23.29 -11.79
CA TYR A 214 1.90 -23.03 -10.48
C TYR A 214 3.03 -23.99 -10.16
N VAL A 215 4.22 -23.46 -9.94
CA VAL A 215 5.42 -24.21 -9.55
C VAL A 215 5.93 -23.67 -8.23
N ALA A 216 5.57 -24.31 -7.12
CA ALA A 216 5.87 -23.86 -5.76
C ALA A 216 7.36 -23.57 -5.50
N THR A 217 8.27 -24.27 -6.19
CA THR A 217 9.72 -24.15 -6.04
C THR A 217 10.36 -23.17 -7.01
N ALA A 218 9.57 -22.54 -7.90
CA ALA A 218 10.10 -21.54 -8.82
C ALA A 218 10.55 -20.30 -8.05
N SER A 219 11.58 -19.65 -8.56
CA SER A 219 12.17 -18.44 -7.99
C SER A 219 12.18 -17.32 -9.02
N ALA A 220 12.12 -16.08 -8.54
CA ALA A 220 12.28 -14.93 -9.41
C ALA A 220 13.64 -14.95 -10.12
N PRO A 221 13.72 -14.50 -11.39
CA PRO A 221 14.98 -14.38 -12.10
C PRO A 221 15.92 -13.41 -11.38
N GLY A 222 17.23 -13.53 -11.65
CA GLY A 222 18.25 -12.71 -11.02
C GLY A 222 19.34 -12.25 -11.99
N GLY A 223 20.17 -11.33 -11.54
CA GLY A 223 21.34 -10.84 -12.28
C GLY A 223 20.96 -10.15 -13.58
N THR A 224 21.57 -10.57 -14.69
CA THR A 224 21.39 -9.97 -16.02
C THR A 224 20.23 -10.57 -16.83
N THR A 225 19.49 -11.53 -16.25
CA THR A 225 18.26 -12.04 -16.87
C THR A 225 17.22 -10.92 -16.93
N PRO A 226 16.36 -10.84 -17.97
CA PRO A 226 15.23 -9.91 -17.95
C PRO A 226 14.39 -10.07 -16.68
N ALA A 227 13.96 -8.96 -16.10
CA ALA A 227 13.07 -8.96 -14.95
C ALA A 227 11.67 -9.44 -15.36
N LEU A 228 10.93 -10.01 -14.41
CA LEU A 228 9.49 -10.24 -14.59
C LEU A 228 8.77 -8.89 -14.62
N GLY A 229 7.80 -8.79 -15.51
CA GLY A 229 6.82 -7.69 -15.53
C GLY A 229 5.48 -8.14 -14.95
N PRO A 230 4.55 -7.20 -14.69
CA PRO A 230 3.18 -7.54 -14.36
C PRO A 230 2.50 -8.25 -15.53
N LYS A 231 1.39 -8.92 -15.27
CA LYS A 231 0.55 -9.53 -16.30
C LYS A 231 -0.52 -8.54 -16.75
N VAL A 232 -0.95 -8.66 -18.00
CA VAL A 232 -2.10 -7.94 -18.53
C VAL A 232 -3.01 -8.90 -19.30
N ALA A 233 -4.31 -8.75 -19.11
CA ALA A 233 -5.33 -9.45 -19.88
C ALA A 233 -6.47 -8.49 -20.28
N LYS A 234 -7.04 -8.70 -21.46
CA LYS A 234 -8.32 -8.07 -21.80
C LYS A 234 -9.44 -8.75 -21.03
N MET A 235 -10.34 -7.94 -20.46
CA MET A 235 -11.56 -8.44 -19.85
C MET A 235 -12.65 -8.65 -20.91
N ASN A 236 -13.46 -9.68 -20.73
CA ASN A 236 -14.73 -9.82 -21.45
C ASN A 236 -15.72 -8.72 -21.02
N ASP A 237 -16.76 -8.54 -21.81
CA ASP A 237 -17.80 -7.52 -21.54
C ASP A 237 -18.53 -7.74 -20.21
N ASP A 238 -18.55 -8.96 -19.70
CA ASP A 238 -19.15 -9.31 -18.41
C ASP A 238 -18.31 -8.83 -17.21
N MET A 239 -17.07 -8.41 -17.43
CA MET A 239 -16.11 -7.99 -16.41
C MET A 239 -15.75 -9.09 -15.39
N LEU A 240 -16.13 -10.34 -15.65
CA LEU A 240 -15.94 -11.50 -14.73
C LEU A 240 -14.92 -12.51 -15.26
N SER A 241 -14.44 -12.32 -16.47
CA SER A 241 -13.52 -13.27 -17.14
C SER A 241 -12.58 -12.57 -18.12
N PHE A 242 -11.49 -13.25 -18.47
CA PHE A 242 -10.53 -12.77 -19.46
C PHE A 242 -10.94 -13.20 -20.87
N GLU A 243 -10.78 -12.30 -21.85
CA GLU A 243 -10.93 -12.61 -23.29
C GLU A 243 -9.75 -13.47 -23.80
N ASN A 244 -8.55 -13.23 -23.25
CA ASN A 244 -7.31 -13.92 -23.62
C ASN A 244 -6.54 -14.36 -22.36
N ASN A 245 -5.60 -15.27 -22.54
CA ASN A 245 -4.67 -15.61 -21.46
C ASN A 245 -3.84 -14.38 -21.08
N PRO A 246 -3.56 -14.16 -19.78
CA PRO A 246 -2.71 -13.07 -19.34
C PRO A 246 -1.31 -13.14 -19.96
N GLU A 247 -0.84 -12.04 -20.50
CA GLU A 247 0.50 -11.88 -21.08
C GLU A 247 1.38 -11.02 -20.18
N GLU A 248 2.68 -11.19 -20.27
CA GLU A 248 3.63 -10.38 -19.49
C GLU A 248 3.87 -9.04 -20.17
N ILE A 249 3.70 -7.96 -19.44
CA ILE A 249 4.10 -6.61 -19.87
C ILE A 249 5.63 -6.51 -19.84
N GLN A 250 6.23 -6.19 -20.98
CA GLN A 250 7.64 -5.86 -21.03
C GLN A 250 7.90 -4.42 -20.59
N ILE A 251 8.81 -4.25 -19.63
CA ILE A 251 9.30 -2.94 -19.21
C ILE A 251 10.73 -2.78 -19.72
N LEU A 252 10.93 -1.74 -20.54
CA LEU A 252 12.20 -1.43 -21.18
C LEU A 252 12.89 -0.26 -20.46
N SER A 253 14.19 -0.25 -20.46
CA SER A 253 15.00 0.89 -20.09
C SER A 253 14.85 2.02 -21.12
N GLU A 254 15.37 3.19 -20.82
CA GLU A 254 15.39 4.37 -21.70
C GLU A 254 16.10 4.11 -23.03
N ASN A 255 16.92 3.06 -23.09
CA ASN A 255 17.64 2.64 -24.30
C ASN A 255 16.88 1.59 -25.11
N GLY A 256 15.67 1.20 -24.70
CA GLY A 256 14.86 0.20 -25.37
C GLY A 256 15.23 -1.26 -25.06
N GLU A 257 16.14 -1.51 -24.13
CA GLU A 257 16.54 -2.85 -23.70
C GLU A 257 15.69 -3.30 -22.50
N PRO A 258 15.34 -4.58 -22.35
CA PRO A 258 14.62 -5.06 -21.18
C PRO A 258 15.35 -4.72 -19.87
N ILE A 259 14.61 -4.26 -18.87
CA ILE A 259 15.14 -4.08 -17.51
C ILE A 259 15.54 -5.44 -16.95
N THR A 260 16.73 -5.54 -16.35
CA THR A 260 17.23 -6.81 -15.80
C THR A 260 16.76 -7.03 -14.35
N ALA A 261 16.69 -8.30 -13.96
CA ALA A 261 16.27 -8.69 -12.62
C ALA A 261 17.20 -8.20 -11.50
N GLY A 262 18.47 -7.89 -11.83
CA GLY A 262 19.41 -7.28 -10.88
C GLY A 262 19.28 -5.76 -10.74
N ASP A 263 18.44 -5.11 -11.53
CA ASP A 263 18.20 -3.67 -11.47
C ASP A 263 17.11 -3.35 -10.44
N GLU A 264 17.47 -3.41 -9.17
CA GLU A 264 16.57 -3.20 -8.03
C GLU A 264 15.90 -1.81 -8.02
N MET A 265 16.45 -0.84 -8.73
CA MET A 265 15.93 0.54 -8.76
C MET A 265 14.83 0.74 -9.79
N ARG A 266 14.70 -0.15 -10.79
CA ARG A 266 13.78 0.02 -11.91
C ARG A 266 12.94 -1.23 -12.21
N ARG A 267 13.38 -2.42 -11.80
CA ARG A 267 12.60 -3.64 -12.05
C ARG A 267 11.28 -3.64 -11.30
N PHE A 268 10.27 -4.21 -11.93
CA PHE A 268 8.97 -4.45 -11.32
C PHE A 268 9.09 -5.34 -10.07
N PHE A 269 8.29 -5.04 -9.06
CA PHE A 269 8.11 -5.87 -7.88
C PHE A 269 6.62 -6.15 -7.62
N GLU A 270 5.79 -5.10 -7.44
CA GLU A 270 4.36 -5.21 -7.16
C GLU A 270 3.63 -3.88 -7.41
N GLY A 271 2.32 -3.84 -7.14
CA GLY A 271 1.54 -2.61 -7.10
C GLY A 271 1.42 -1.91 -8.45
N ALA A 272 1.18 -2.66 -9.53
CA ALA A 272 1.01 -2.09 -10.85
C ALA A 272 -0.27 -1.25 -10.94
N TRP A 273 -0.15 -0.01 -11.45
CA TRP A 273 -1.28 0.87 -11.75
C TRP A 273 -1.20 1.37 -13.19
N LEU A 274 -2.29 1.22 -13.93
CA LEU A 274 -2.40 1.67 -15.32
C LEU A 274 -3.37 2.85 -15.42
N HIS A 275 -2.93 3.97 -15.98
CA HIS A 275 -3.78 5.10 -16.28
C HIS A 275 -3.37 5.77 -17.60
N LYS A 276 -4.18 6.71 -18.08
CA LYS A 276 -3.95 7.43 -19.33
C LYS A 276 -3.92 8.94 -19.08
N TYR A 277 -2.93 9.61 -19.65
CA TYR A 277 -2.81 11.05 -19.64
C TYR A 277 -2.33 11.54 -21.02
N ASN A 278 -3.10 12.46 -21.66
CA ASN A 278 -2.79 13.00 -23.00
C ASN A 278 -2.47 11.91 -24.03
N ASP A 279 -3.38 10.92 -24.20
CA ASP A 279 -3.26 9.79 -25.13
C ASP A 279 -2.06 8.84 -24.87
N THR A 280 -1.32 9.03 -23.79
CA THR A 280 -0.21 8.17 -23.38
C THR A 280 -0.62 7.28 -22.20
N TYR A 281 -0.29 6.00 -22.26
CA TYR A 281 -0.51 5.07 -21.17
C TYR A 281 0.68 5.10 -20.22
N TYR A 282 0.38 5.17 -18.92
CA TYR A 282 1.34 5.19 -17.82
C TYR A 282 1.15 3.95 -16.98
N LEU A 283 2.20 3.14 -16.90
CA LEU A 283 2.30 2.02 -15.97
C LEU A 283 3.20 2.45 -14.82
N SER A 284 2.65 2.66 -13.63
CA SER A 284 3.41 2.92 -12.43
C SER A 284 3.44 1.69 -11.53
N TYR A 285 4.52 1.49 -10.76
CA TYR A 285 4.72 0.28 -9.98
C TYR A 285 5.79 0.49 -8.90
N SER A 286 5.77 -0.38 -7.88
CA SER A 286 6.80 -0.48 -6.86
C SER A 286 8.00 -1.29 -7.36
N THR A 287 9.21 -0.81 -7.06
CA THR A 287 10.45 -1.44 -7.54
C THR A 287 11.01 -2.44 -6.55
N GLY A 288 11.65 -3.47 -7.02
CA GLY A 288 12.53 -4.42 -6.35
C GLY A 288 12.44 -4.48 -4.83
N THR A 289 13.54 -4.67 -4.16
CA THR A 289 13.62 -4.55 -2.68
C THR A 289 13.91 -3.11 -2.23
N THR A 290 13.89 -2.18 -3.15
CA THR A 290 14.12 -0.74 -2.89
C THR A 290 12.83 0.04 -2.66
N HIS A 291 11.69 -0.50 -3.13
CA HIS A 291 10.34 0.05 -2.91
C HIS A 291 10.13 1.50 -3.37
N TYR A 292 10.88 1.97 -4.38
CA TYR A 292 10.57 3.22 -5.06
C TYR A 292 9.27 3.06 -5.84
N LEU A 293 8.45 4.10 -5.88
CA LEU A 293 7.39 4.20 -6.85
C LEU A 293 7.93 4.84 -8.12
N VAL A 294 7.85 4.12 -9.22
CA VAL A 294 8.37 4.54 -10.52
C VAL A 294 7.31 4.40 -11.60
N TYR A 295 7.59 4.92 -12.80
CA TYR A 295 6.66 4.76 -13.92
C TYR A 295 7.38 4.55 -15.25
N ALA A 296 6.64 3.96 -16.17
CA ALA A 296 6.99 3.74 -17.56
C ALA A 296 5.81 4.16 -18.45
N THR A 297 6.06 4.49 -19.72
CA THR A 297 5.03 4.93 -20.67
C THR A 297 5.01 4.08 -21.93
N SER A 298 3.83 4.04 -22.58
CA SER A 298 3.59 3.33 -23.84
C SER A 298 2.51 4.01 -24.67
N ASP A 299 2.47 3.72 -25.97
CA ASP A 299 1.37 4.06 -26.87
C ASP A 299 0.26 2.97 -26.88
N SER A 300 0.40 1.92 -26.06
CA SER A 300 -0.55 0.80 -25.96
C SER A 300 -0.76 0.41 -24.49
N PRO A 301 -2.00 0.07 -24.07
CA PRO A 301 -2.27 -0.38 -22.70
C PRO A 301 -1.59 -1.72 -22.34
N THR A 302 -1.17 -2.48 -23.34
CA THR A 302 -0.47 -3.77 -23.16
C THR A 302 1.06 -3.67 -23.30
N GLY A 303 1.58 -2.46 -23.56
CA GLY A 303 3.00 -2.21 -23.72
C GLY A 303 3.57 -2.54 -25.11
N PRO A 304 4.90 -2.68 -25.24
CA PRO A 304 5.90 -2.56 -24.20
C PRO A 304 5.96 -1.14 -23.60
N PHE A 305 6.29 -1.05 -22.31
CA PHE A 305 6.43 0.22 -21.61
C PHE A 305 7.91 0.61 -21.48
N THR A 306 8.23 1.88 -21.70
CA THR A 306 9.57 2.43 -21.52
C THR A 306 9.67 3.19 -20.22
N TYR A 307 10.59 2.83 -19.34
CA TYR A 307 10.87 3.51 -18.08
C TYR A 307 11.09 5.02 -18.26
N ARG A 308 10.52 5.83 -17.40
CA ARG A 308 10.61 7.30 -17.46
C ARG A 308 11.18 7.95 -16.23
N GLY A 309 10.97 7.39 -15.05
CA GLY A 309 11.46 8.02 -13.84
C GLY A 309 10.79 7.56 -12.56
N LYS A 310 11.10 8.28 -11.50
CA LYS A 310 10.57 8.06 -10.15
C LYS A 310 9.41 9.01 -9.88
N ILE A 311 8.41 8.51 -9.16
CA ILE A 311 7.26 9.28 -8.67
C ILE A 311 7.45 9.60 -7.19
N LEU A 312 7.85 8.60 -6.38
CA LEU A 312 7.91 8.72 -4.92
C LEU A 312 9.09 7.94 -4.36
N ASP A 313 9.74 8.47 -3.32
CA ASP A 313 10.70 7.74 -2.51
C ASP A 313 10.02 6.65 -1.67
N PRO A 314 10.77 5.63 -1.20
CA PRO A 314 10.22 4.62 -0.30
C PRO A 314 9.56 5.24 0.92
N VAL A 315 8.37 4.79 1.24
CA VAL A 315 7.60 5.25 2.40
C VAL A 315 8.11 4.60 3.69
N LYS A 316 7.63 5.07 4.84
CA LYS A 316 7.82 4.33 6.10
C LYS A 316 6.96 3.07 6.05
N GLY A 317 7.59 1.90 6.13
CA GLY A 317 6.98 0.57 5.98
C GLY A 317 7.74 -0.27 4.96
N TRP A 318 7.31 -1.52 4.75
CA TRP A 318 7.94 -2.42 3.78
C TRP A 318 7.37 -2.23 2.37
N THR A 319 6.06 -2.06 2.24
CA THR A 319 5.40 -1.94 0.93
C THR A 319 5.25 -0.48 0.49
N THR A 320 5.27 -0.25 -0.81
CA THR A 320 4.83 1.00 -1.44
C THR A 320 3.80 0.63 -2.51
N HIS A 321 2.54 0.97 -2.27
CA HIS A 321 1.42 0.73 -3.18
C HIS A 321 0.63 2.01 -3.37
N HIS A 322 -0.05 2.18 -4.52
CA HIS A 322 -0.59 3.47 -4.91
C HIS A 322 -1.70 3.36 -5.94
N SER A 323 -2.37 4.48 -6.16
CA SER A 323 -3.16 4.77 -7.36
C SER A 323 -2.97 6.22 -7.79
N ILE A 324 -3.24 6.50 -9.06
CA ILE A 324 -3.19 7.86 -9.64
C ILE A 324 -4.54 8.14 -10.29
N VAL A 325 -5.17 9.25 -9.91
CA VAL A 325 -6.53 9.59 -10.35
C VAL A 325 -6.67 11.09 -10.58
N GLU A 326 -7.45 11.47 -11.59
CA GLU A 326 -7.91 12.84 -11.79
C GLU A 326 -9.20 13.09 -11.01
N PHE A 327 -9.23 14.15 -10.22
CA PHE A 327 -10.41 14.58 -9.48
C PHE A 327 -10.51 16.11 -9.51
N GLU A 328 -11.68 16.64 -9.87
CA GLU A 328 -11.95 18.09 -9.97
C GLU A 328 -10.96 18.84 -10.89
N GLY A 329 -10.41 18.16 -11.92
CA GLY A 329 -9.48 18.72 -12.89
C GLY A 329 -8.01 18.77 -12.43
N GLU A 330 -7.69 18.17 -11.31
CA GLU A 330 -6.35 18.03 -10.77
C GLU A 330 -5.99 16.55 -10.58
N TRP A 331 -4.70 16.22 -10.66
CA TRP A 331 -4.23 14.85 -10.49
C TRP A 331 -3.71 14.61 -9.07
N TYR A 332 -3.96 13.41 -8.56
CA TYR A 332 -3.59 13.00 -7.22
C TYR A 332 -2.96 11.62 -7.21
N LEU A 333 -1.91 11.49 -6.40
CA LEU A 333 -1.31 10.24 -5.99
C LEU A 333 -1.92 9.83 -4.65
N PHE A 334 -2.59 8.67 -4.59
CA PHE A 334 -2.93 8.01 -3.34
C PHE A 334 -1.85 6.98 -3.03
N TYR A 335 -1.41 6.92 -1.80
CA TYR A 335 -0.39 5.99 -1.32
C TYR A 335 -0.62 5.67 0.15
N HIS A 336 0.17 4.78 0.75
CA HIS A 336 0.09 4.51 2.18
C HIS A 336 1.45 4.63 2.86
N ASP A 337 1.48 4.76 4.18
CA ASP A 337 2.67 4.56 5.01
C ASP A 337 2.31 4.04 6.40
N ALA A 338 3.32 3.56 7.13
CA ALA A 338 3.21 3.07 8.51
C ALA A 338 3.73 4.08 9.55
N LYS A 339 3.71 5.40 9.24
CA LYS A 339 4.24 6.43 10.14
C LYS A 339 3.50 6.49 11.48
N ILE A 340 2.18 6.26 11.49
CA ILE A 340 1.35 6.36 12.70
C ILE A 340 1.62 5.17 13.62
N SER A 341 1.56 3.94 13.12
CA SER A 341 1.71 2.72 13.93
C SER A 341 3.17 2.38 14.23
N GLY A 342 4.09 2.72 13.31
CA GLY A 342 5.48 2.26 13.30
C GLY A 342 5.64 0.77 13.01
N TYR A 343 4.57 0.08 12.54
CA TYR A 343 4.56 -1.34 12.20
C TYR A 343 4.11 -1.55 10.76
N ASP A 344 4.90 -2.30 9.95
CA ASP A 344 4.77 -2.38 8.49
C ASP A 344 3.40 -2.86 8.00
N ALA A 345 2.71 -3.69 8.78
CA ALA A 345 1.38 -4.21 8.46
C ALA A 345 0.24 -3.50 9.24
N GLN A 346 0.46 -2.22 9.61
CA GLN A 346 -0.56 -1.32 10.16
C GLN A 346 -0.38 0.06 9.52
N ARG A 347 -0.88 0.22 8.33
CA ARG A 347 -0.65 1.34 7.42
C ARG A 347 -1.84 2.31 7.42
N ASN A 348 -1.64 3.49 6.88
CA ASN A 348 -2.73 4.45 6.66
C ASN A 348 -2.61 5.04 5.26
N ILE A 349 -3.72 5.07 4.54
CA ILE A 349 -3.84 5.70 3.23
C ILE A 349 -3.72 7.20 3.36
N LYS A 350 -2.98 7.80 2.44
CA LYS A 350 -2.71 9.23 2.28
C LYS A 350 -2.84 9.64 0.83
N TYR A 351 -2.83 10.94 0.56
CA TYR A 351 -2.74 11.45 -0.79
C TYR A 351 -1.74 12.61 -0.90
N ALA A 352 -1.34 12.89 -2.13
CA ALA A 352 -0.57 14.07 -2.50
C ALA A 352 -1.02 14.58 -3.88
N PRO A 353 -0.97 15.90 -4.15
CA PRO A 353 -1.07 16.41 -5.50
C PRO A 353 0.02 15.80 -6.40
N LEU A 354 -0.34 15.49 -7.64
CA LEU A 354 0.57 14.96 -8.65
C LEU A 354 0.56 15.89 -9.87
N TYR A 355 1.73 16.20 -10.38
CA TYR A 355 1.87 17.14 -11.49
C TYR A 355 2.60 16.50 -12.66
N TYR A 356 2.14 16.82 -13.87
CA TYR A 356 2.83 16.50 -15.12
C TYR A 356 3.58 17.73 -15.63
N ASN A 357 4.75 17.49 -16.22
CA ASN A 357 5.47 18.50 -16.99
C ASN A 357 4.87 18.61 -18.42
N ASP A 358 5.24 19.67 -19.15
CA ASP A 358 4.76 19.89 -20.51
C ASP A 358 5.10 18.75 -21.49
N ASP A 359 6.13 17.96 -21.20
CA ASP A 359 6.57 16.81 -21.98
C ASP A 359 5.89 15.48 -21.55
N GLY A 360 4.92 15.55 -20.62
CA GLY A 360 4.21 14.40 -20.09
C GLY A 360 4.97 13.63 -19.00
N THR A 361 6.16 14.05 -18.59
CA THR A 361 6.84 13.42 -17.45
C THR A 361 6.17 13.81 -16.13
N ILE A 362 6.12 12.85 -15.18
CA ILE A 362 5.57 13.09 -13.83
C ILE A 362 6.65 13.79 -12.98
N GLN A 363 6.25 14.84 -12.26
CA GLN A 363 7.10 15.47 -11.25
C GLN A 363 7.16 14.58 -10.01
N GLU A 364 8.36 14.46 -9.43
CA GLU A 364 8.56 13.67 -8.22
C GLU A 364 7.78 14.27 -7.05
N VAL A 365 6.98 13.43 -6.38
CA VAL A 365 6.26 13.79 -5.15
C VAL A 365 7.21 13.68 -3.97
N LEU A 366 7.40 14.78 -3.25
CA LEU A 366 8.30 14.84 -2.11
C LEU A 366 7.56 14.48 -0.81
N LEU A 367 8.08 13.52 -0.07
CA LEU A 367 7.57 13.16 1.26
C LEU A 367 7.98 14.21 2.30
N PRO A 368 7.10 14.59 3.25
CA PRO A 368 7.39 15.55 4.32
C PRO A 368 8.33 15.00 5.41
#